data_739d960047ebc6e94bfe220e0972b5fc
#
_entry.id   739d960047ebc6e94bfe220e0972b5fc
#
_cell.length_a   1.000
_cell.length_b   1.000
_cell.length_c   1.000
_cell.angle_alpha   90.00
_cell.angle_beta   90.00
_cell.angle_gamma   90.00
#
_symmetry.space_group_name_H-M   'P 1'
#
loop_
_entity.id
_entity.type
_entity.pdbx_description
1 polymer ?
#
loop_
_entity_poly.entity_id
_entity_poly.type
_entity_poly.pdbx_seq_one_letter_code
_entity_poly.pdbx_strand_id
1 'polypeptide(L)'
;MKLLRNHVFWTVLSVFFACSQLQAGTLVLSSKFVNDNKDRATITVQLEVDEHLTHAHKIDKGGDDGDVHMAGRADEVRLPLVAEILNAAKETSSMQVLNQSSPASKIAVKGVWRLWFEHPSPNQMIQGNTVAKPINSNPDHVFEIHPITQFGNNSVVDSFVPIANKTTHYTAYPAATAFPKYEALKSTIKNNGSAISITSTKAGYNYAEFIIELAAKPTAVSDGFLVLAKIFDVSDEEEPVVSDLRRMVFVKGTPPSDALNGLGKGDHLHVMGIPRVNLTEVLAAAKAGKTVNTRLPYEMIIVAVFPE
;
A
#
# COMPACT_ATOMS: atom_id res chain seq x y z
N MET A 1 -4.36 34.30 -71.94
CA MET A 1 -3.47 34.35 -70.77
C MET A 1 -4.40 34.26 -69.55
N LYS A 2 -4.56 33.04 -68.95
CA LYS A 2 -5.41 32.80 -67.77
C LYS A 2 -4.50 32.57 -66.59
N LEU A 3 -4.60 33.45 -65.58
CA LEU A 3 -3.94 33.34 -64.29
C LEU A 3 -4.66 32.29 -63.42
N LEU A 4 -3.96 31.21 -63.08
CA LEU A 4 -4.37 30.26 -62.06
C LEU A 4 -4.01 30.83 -60.68
N ARG A 5 -5.03 31.06 -59.83
CA ARG A 5 -4.88 31.40 -58.42
C ARG A 5 -4.76 30.10 -57.59
N ASN A 6 -3.56 29.84 -57.07
CA ASN A 6 -3.36 28.77 -56.09
C ASN A 6 -3.89 29.19 -54.74
N HIS A 7 -4.91 28.52 -54.25
CA HIS A 7 -5.36 28.61 -52.87
C HIS A 7 -4.60 27.54 -52.03
N VAL A 8 -3.70 28.02 -51.20
CA VAL A 8 -3.05 27.18 -50.18
C VAL A 8 -4.00 27.06 -48.98
N PHE A 9 -4.57 25.87 -48.82
CA PHE A 9 -5.34 25.53 -47.58
C PHE A 9 -4.37 25.22 -46.45
N TRP A 10 -4.31 26.07 -45.43
CA TRP A 10 -3.64 25.75 -44.15
C TRP A 10 -4.59 24.93 -43.30
N THR A 11 -4.32 23.64 -43.17
CA THR A 11 -5.00 22.75 -42.22
C THR A 11 -4.32 22.95 -40.86
N VAL A 12 -4.96 23.64 -39.96
CA VAL A 12 -4.52 23.76 -38.57
C VAL A 12 -4.89 22.43 -37.87
N LEU A 13 -3.86 21.60 -37.66
CA LEU A 13 -3.98 20.36 -36.89
C LEU A 13 -4.01 20.73 -35.40
N SER A 14 -5.20 20.86 -34.83
CA SER A 14 -5.39 21.04 -33.39
C SER A 14 -5.06 19.72 -32.67
N VAL A 15 -3.85 19.61 -32.13
CA VAL A 15 -3.45 18.52 -31.26
C VAL A 15 -4.12 18.76 -29.91
N PHE A 16 -5.23 18.10 -29.65
CA PHE A 16 -5.79 17.99 -28.30
C PHE A 16 -4.86 17.15 -27.45
N PHE A 17 -4.02 17.78 -26.64
CA PHE A 17 -3.41 17.15 -25.50
C PHE A 17 -4.54 16.81 -24.52
N ALA A 18 -5.00 15.57 -24.56
CA ALA A 18 -5.79 15.01 -23.46
C ALA A 18 -4.86 14.94 -22.25
N CYS A 19 -4.89 15.99 -21.42
CA CYS A 19 -4.30 15.97 -20.10
C CYS A 19 -5.15 14.95 -19.33
N SER A 20 -4.69 13.69 -19.25
CA SER A 20 -5.27 12.71 -18.34
C SER A 20 -5.11 13.31 -16.94
N GLN A 21 -6.18 13.86 -16.40
CA GLN A 21 -6.20 14.29 -15.00
C GLN A 21 -5.93 13.03 -14.18
N LEU A 22 -4.76 12.97 -13.56
CA LEU A 22 -4.45 11.95 -12.58
C LEU A 22 -5.54 12.00 -11.51
N GLN A 23 -6.36 10.96 -11.43
CA GLN A 23 -7.47 10.90 -10.50
C GLN A 23 -6.94 11.12 -9.09
N ALA A 24 -7.39 12.18 -8.44
CA ALA A 24 -7.04 12.48 -7.06
C ALA A 24 -8.14 11.94 -6.14
N GLY A 25 -7.74 11.29 -5.05
CA GLY A 25 -8.64 10.85 -4.00
C GLY A 25 -8.47 11.69 -2.73
N THR A 26 -9.52 11.79 -1.94
CA THR A 26 -9.46 12.42 -0.61
C THR A 26 -9.96 11.47 0.46
N LEU A 27 -9.09 11.19 1.41
CA LEU A 27 -9.39 10.39 2.61
C LEU A 27 -9.48 11.31 3.82
N VAL A 28 -10.53 11.16 4.62
CA VAL A 28 -10.72 11.89 5.88
C VAL A 28 -10.73 10.89 7.03
N LEU A 29 -9.76 10.99 7.91
CA LEU A 29 -9.59 10.14 9.09
C LEU A 29 -9.89 10.91 10.37
N SER A 30 -10.47 10.27 11.37
CA SER A 30 -10.51 10.84 12.70
C SER A 30 -9.08 10.97 13.26
N SER A 31 -8.82 12.07 13.97
CA SER A 31 -7.52 12.27 14.64
C SER A 31 -7.24 11.15 15.65
N LYS A 32 -8.29 10.53 16.22
CA LYS A 32 -8.16 9.37 17.09
C LYS A 32 -7.59 8.17 16.33
N PHE A 33 -8.15 7.83 15.16
CA PHE A 33 -7.66 6.70 14.35
C PHE A 33 -6.19 6.87 13.97
N VAL A 34 -5.80 8.08 13.56
CA VAL A 34 -4.40 8.40 13.22
C VAL A 34 -3.49 8.19 14.42
N ASN A 35 -3.86 8.70 15.60
CA ASN A 35 -3.06 8.53 16.82
C ASN A 35 -2.97 7.07 17.27
N ASP A 36 -4.04 6.31 17.20
CA ASP A 36 -4.09 4.92 17.64
C ASP A 36 -3.25 3.98 16.74
N ASN A 37 -3.12 4.31 15.44
CA ASN A 37 -2.52 3.40 14.46
C ASN A 37 -1.13 3.84 13.95
N LYS A 38 -0.69 5.09 14.18
CA LYS A 38 0.57 5.63 13.64
C LYS A 38 1.84 4.84 13.97
N ASP A 39 1.84 4.11 15.08
CA ASP A 39 2.96 3.30 15.55
C ASP A 39 2.58 1.79 15.62
N ARG A 40 1.54 1.38 14.91
CA ARG A 40 1.11 -0.01 14.83
C ARG A 40 1.42 -0.63 13.48
N ALA A 41 1.84 -1.89 13.51
CA ALA A 41 2.05 -2.67 12.31
C ALA A 41 0.71 -3.21 11.76
N THR A 42 -0.18 -3.65 12.63
CA THR A 42 -1.39 -4.40 12.28
C THR A 42 -2.67 -3.78 12.83
N ILE A 43 -3.78 -4.19 12.25
CA ILE A 43 -5.14 -3.99 12.77
C ILE A 43 -5.86 -5.32 12.84
N THR A 44 -6.83 -5.44 13.76
CA THR A 44 -7.75 -6.57 13.83
C THR A 44 -9.17 -6.06 13.66
N VAL A 45 -9.94 -6.70 12.80
CA VAL A 45 -11.32 -6.32 12.50
C VAL A 45 -12.24 -7.55 12.47
N GLN A 46 -13.54 -7.31 12.64
CA GLN A 46 -14.60 -8.25 12.29
C GLN A 46 -15.10 -7.88 10.88
N LEU A 47 -14.47 -8.44 9.86
CA LEU A 47 -14.80 -8.16 8.47
C LEU A 47 -16.10 -8.83 8.07
N GLU A 48 -17.11 -8.05 7.74
CA GLU A 48 -18.30 -8.51 7.06
C GLU A 48 -17.97 -8.63 5.57
N VAL A 49 -17.70 -9.86 5.11
CA VAL A 49 -17.32 -10.12 3.73
C VAL A 49 -18.55 -10.03 2.83
N ASP A 50 -18.56 -9.06 1.92
CA ASP A 50 -19.67 -8.85 0.99
C ASP A 50 -19.37 -9.45 -0.39
N GLU A 51 -18.15 -9.32 -0.89
CA GLU A 51 -17.68 -9.79 -2.18
C GLU A 51 -16.25 -10.31 -2.07
N HIS A 52 -15.92 -11.40 -2.79
CA HIS A 52 -14.55 -11.93 -2.82
C HIS A 52 -14.24 -12.66 -4.12
N LEU A 53 -12.96 -12.80 -4.42
CA LEU A 53 -12.49 -13.70 -5.48
C LEU A 53 -12.48 -15.14 -4.96
N THR A 54 -12.87 -16.08 -5.80
CA THR A 54 -12.86 -17.51 -5.49
C THR A 54 -11.52 -18.19 -5.80
N HIS A 55 -10.65 -17.51 -6.55
CA HIS A 55 -9.35 -18.02 -6.97
C HIS A 55 -8.30 -16.91 -6.86
N ALA A 56 -7.06 -17.30 -6.57
CA ALA A 56 -5.93 -16.41 -6.56
C ALA A 56 -5.66 -15.78 -7.94
N HIS A 57 -5.23 -14.53 -7.94
CA HIS A 57 -4.69 -13.90 -9.15
C HIS A 57 -3.48 -14.68 -9.67
N LYS A 58 -3.26 -14.60 -10.98
CA LYS A 58 -2.07 -15.20 -11.60
C LYS A 58 -0.82 -14.40 -11.25
N ILE A 59 0.29 -15.10 -11.14
CA ILE A 59 1.62 -14.52 -10.95
C ILE A 59 2.37 -14.66 -12.28
N ASP A 60 2.15 -13.72 -13.20
CA ASP A 60 2.71 -13.78 -14.56
C ASP A 60 3.76 -12.70 -14.81
N LYS A 61 3.71 -11.56 -14.12
CA LYS A 61 4.59 -10.39 -14.33
C LYS A 61 4.95 -9.69 -13.03
N GLY A 62 5.86 -8.71 -13.11
CA GLY A 62 6.21 -7.85 -11.96
C GLY A 62 5.00 -7.11 -11.41
N GLY A 63 4.88 -7.09 -10.09
CA GLY A 63 3.76 -6.50 -9.35
C GLY A 63 2.60 -7.45 -9.07
N ASP A 64 2.55 -8.63 -9.72
CA ASP A 64 1.54 -9.65 -9.41
C ASP A 64 1.97 -10.41 -8.14
N ASP A 65 1.09 -10.59 -7.17
CA ASP A 65 1.39 -11.20 -5.87
C ASP A 65 0.60 -12.48 -5.58
N GLY A 66 -0.24 -12.89 -6.52
CA GLY A 66 -1.07 -14.10 -6.38
C GLY A 66 -2.07 -14.01 -5.25
N ASP A 67 -2.55 -12.83 -4.97
CA ASP A 67 -3.47 -12.52 -3.90
C ASP A 67 -4.91 -12.94 -4.20
N VAL A 68 -5.73 -12.89 -3.16
CA VAL A 68 -7.19 -12.93 -3.24
C VAL A 68 -7.76 -11.73 -2.53
N HIS A 69 -8.52 -10.94 -3.27
CA HIS A 69 -9.26 -9.80 -2.75
C HIS A 69 -10.58 -10.21 -2.12
N MET A 70 -10.88 -9.61 -0.98
CA MET A 70 -12.21 -9.62 -0.36
C MET A 70 -12.59 -8.22 0.07
N ALA A 71 -13.70 -7.73 -0.47
CA ALA A 71 -14.26 -6.43 -0.11
C ALA A 71 -15.37 -6.59 0.91
N GLY A 72 -15.44 -5.65 1.85
CA GLY A 72 -16.41 -5.72 2.91
C GLY A 72 -16.44 -4.49 3.80
N ARG A 73 -17.01 -4.66 4.97
CA ARG A 73 -17.23 -3.60 5.95
C ARG A 73 -16.76 -4.05 7.33
N ALA A 74 -16.20 -3.13 8.11
CA ALA A 74 -15.77 -3.38 9.48
C ALA A 74 -16.01 -2.14 10.34
N ASP A 75 -16.61 -2.33 11.52
CA ASP A 75 -16.94 -1.24 12.44
C ASP A 75 -15.67 -0.58 13.02
N GLU A 76 -14.58 -1.32 13.10
CA GLU A 76 -13.29 -0.85 13.59
C GLU A 76 -12.63 0.16 12.63
N VAL A 77 -12.96 0.08 11.33
CA VAL A 77 -12.38 0.93 10.28
C VAL A 77 -13.38 1.99 9.79
N ARG A 78 -14.60 1.58 9.48
CA ARG A 78 -15.69 2.43 8.96
C ARG A 78 -15.28 3.23 7.73
N LEU A 79 -14.59 2.56 6.78
CA LEU A 79 -14.20 3.02 5.44
C LEU A 79 -14.50 1.87 4.45
N PRO A 80 -14.61 2.14 3.14
CA PRO A 80 -14.50 1.08 2.13
C PRO A 80 -13.20 0.32 2.38
N LEU A 81 -13.30 -1.00 2.50
CA LEU A 81 -12.23 -1.88 2.94
C LEU A 81 -12.07 -3.04 1.98
N VAL A 82 -10.84 -3.27 1.53
CA VAL A 82 -10.40 -4.50 0.88
C VAL A 82 -9.39 -5.19 1.79
N ALA A 83 -9.52 -6.50 1.93
CA ALA A 83 -8.56 -7.33 2.63
C ALA A 83 -7.98 -8.35 1.66
N GLU A 84 -6.67 -8.66 1.79
CA GLU A 84 -5.95 -9.43 0.77
C GLU A 84 -5.08 -10.51 1.40
N ILE A 85 -5.33 -11.76 0.95
CA ILE A 85 -4.45 -12.90 1.26
C ILE A 85 -3.36 -12.93 0.21
N LEU A 86 -2.16 -12.50 0.57
CA LEU A 86 -0.96 -12.55 -0.26
C LEU A 86 -0.60 -14.00 -0.60
N ASN A 87 -0.20 -14.27 -1.86
CA ASN A 87 0.21 -15.59 -2.33
C ASN A 87 -0.80 -16.70 -1.97
N ALA A 88 -2.08 -16.41 -2.20
CA ALA A 88 -3.23 -17.18 -1.71
C ALA A 88 -3.25 -18.65 -2.16
N ALA A 89 -2.53 -19.00 -3.23
CA ALA A 89 -2.39 -20.40 -3.66
C ALA A 89 -1.73 -21.30 -2.60
N LYS A 90 -0.95 -20.72 -1.67
CA LYS A 90 -0.33 -21.42 -0.53
C LYS A 90 -1.26 -21.52 0.67
N GLU A 91 -2.29 -20.69 0.75
CA GLU A 91 -3.17 -20.51 1.91
C GLU A 91 -4.49 -21.29 1.76
N THR A 92 -4.38 -22.61 1.46
CA THR A 92 -5.53 -23.45 1.11
C THR A 92 -6.62 -23.47 2.19
N SER A 93 -6.25 -23.49 3.48
CA SER A 93 -7.21 -23.49 4.60
C SER A 93 -7.98 -22.18 4.68
N SER A 94 -7.31 -21.04 4.50
CA SER A 94 -7.93 -19.72 4.50
C SER A 94 -8.84 -19.55 3.27
N MET A 95 -8.39 -20.02 2.11
CA MET A 95 -9.20 -20.03 0.88
C MET A 95 -10.45 -20.90 1.03
N GLN A 96 -10.36 -22.04 1.70
CA GLN A 96 -11.52 -22.88 1.98
C GLN A 96 -12.54 -22.15 2.88
N VAL A 97 -12.10 -21.50 3.95
CA VAL A 97 -12.97 -20.71 4.84
C VAL A 97 -13.64 -19.58 4.07
N LEU A 98 -12.88 -18.86 3.24
CA LEU A 98 -13.41 -17.77 2.42
C LEU A 98 -14.47 -18.26 1.43
N ASN A 99 -14.19 -19.32 0.68
CA ASN A 99 -15.09 -19.86 -0.33
C ASN A 99 -16.36 -20.52 0.27
N GLN A 100 -16.33 -20.89 1.55
CA GLN A 100 -17.50 -21.40 2.27
C GLN A 100 -18.26 -20.30 3.03
N SER A 101 -17.73 -19.08 3.08
CA SER A 101 -18.40 -17.97 3.75
C SER A 101 -19.66 -17.56 2.97
N SER A 102 -20.76 -17.33 3.68
CA SER A 102 -21.96 -16.75 3.10
C SER A 102 -21.78 -15.23 2.97
N PRO A 103 -22.46 -14.56 2.00
CA PRO A 103 -22.49 -13.11 1.97
C PRO A 103 -22.90 -12.52 3.34
N ALA A 104 -22.22 -11.44 3.72
CA ALA A 104 -22.33 -10.79 5.04
C ALA A 104 -21.87 -11.65 6.24
N SER A 105 -21.13 -12.74 6.01
CA SER A 105 -20.45 -13.46 7.10
C SER A 105 -19.42 -12.55 7.77
N LYS A 106 -19.38 -12.53 9.11
CA LYS A 106 -18.36 -11.82 9.87
C LYS A 106 -17.21 -12.77 10.18
N ILE A 107 -16.02 -12.41 9.69
CA ILE A 107 -14.79 -13.19 9.89
C ILE A 107 -13.77 -12.30 10.61
N ALA A 108 -13.13 -12.83 11.64
CA ALA A 108 -12.02 -12.14 12.30
C ALA A 108 -10.83 -12.10 11.33
N VAL A 109 -10.36 -10.90 10.99
CA VAL A 109 -9.21 -10.66 10.14
C VAL A 109 -8.20 -9.82 10.89
N LYS A 110 -6.94 -10.29 10.94
CA LYS A 110 -5.81 -9.51 11.41
C LYS A 110 -4.80 -9.40 10.28
N GLY A 111 -4.24 -8.21 10.09
CA GLY A 111 -3.21 -8.00 9.08
C GLY A 111 -2.64 -6.60 9.16
N VAL A 112 -1.78 -6.30 8.22
CA VAL A 112 -1.18 -4.97 8.12
C VAL A 112 -2.26 -4.00 7.64
N TRP A 113 -2.50 -2.93 8.39
CA TRP A 113 -3.28 -1.83 7.86
C TRP A 113 -2.45 -1.09 6.80
N ARG A 114 -3.05 -0.83 5.67
CA ARG A 114 -2.43 -0.11 4.56
C ARG A 114 -3.37 0.99 4.10
N LEU A 115 -2.88 2.21 4.04
CA LEU A 115 -3.51 3.35 3.39
C LEU A 115 -2.68 3.67 2.16
N TRP A 116 -3.23 3.42 0.97
CA TRP A 116 -2.54 3.71 -0.28
C TRP A 116 -3.54 4.13 -1.35
N PHE A 117 -3.20 5.15 -2.14
CA PHE A 117 -4.11 5.75 -3.12
C PHE A 117 -4.08 4.99 -4.46
N GLU A 118 -4.13 3.68 -4.44
CA GLU A 118 -4.11 2.84 -5.65
C GLU A 118 -5.47 2.82 -6.35
N HIS A 119 -6.55 2.70 -5.60
CA HIS A 119 -7.93 2.66 -6.09
C HIS A 119 -8.76 3.80 -5.48
N PRO A 120 -8.31 5.07 -5.58
CA PRO A 120 -9.00 6.17 -4.92
C PRO A 120 -10.34 6.44 -5.62
N SER A 121 -11.39 6.65 -4.81
CA SER A 121 -12.66 7.16 -5.31
C SER A 121 -12.53 8.62 -5.76
N PRO A 122 -13.25 9.04 -6.80
CA PRO A 122 -13.40 10.47 -7.11
C PRO A 122 -14.12 11.23 -6.00
N ASN A 123 -14.89 10.55 -5.14
CA ASN A 123 -15.57 11.12 -4.00
C ASN A 123 -14.70 11.03 -2.74
N GLN A 124 -14.95 11.90 -1.76
CA GLN A 124 -14.29 11.81 -0.47
C GLN A 124 -14.69 10.53 0.26
N MET A 125 -13.69 9.82 0.77
CA MET A 125 -13.86 8.72 1.71
C MET A 125 -13.72 9.27 3.12
N ILE A 126 -14.83 9.30 3.87
CA ILE A 126 -14.87 9.88 5.22
C ILE A 126 -15.08 8.77 6.23
N GLN A 127 -14.09 8.59 7.10
CA GLN A 127 -14.17 7.62 8.18
C GLN A 127 -15.37 7.93 9.09
N GLY A 128 -16.16 6.91 9.36
CA GLY A 128 -17.33 7.02 10.21
C GLY A 128 -18.65 7.24 9.45
N ASN A 129 -18.61 7.54 8.17
CA ASN A 129 -19.80 7.51 7.32
C ASN A 129 -20.30 6.08 7.12
N THR A 130 -21.55 5.94 6.71
CA THR A 130 -22.10 4.65 6.27
C THR A 130 -21.35 4.17 5.04
N VAL A 131 -20.79 2.97 5.13
CA VAL A 131 -20.12 2.31 4.01
C VAL A 131 -21.15 1.50 3.24
N ALA A 132 -21.34 1.81 1.96
CA ALA A 132 -22.21 1.04 1.10
C ALA A 132 -21.64 -0.38 0.91
N LYS A 133 -22.53 -1.36 0.71
CA LYS A 133 -22.14 -2.71 0.34
C LYS A 133 -21.38 -2.65 -1.00
N PRO A 134 -20.15 -3.19 -1.10
CA PRO A 134 -19.44 -3.29 -2.37
C PRO A 134 -20.17 -4.22 -3.34
N ILE A 135 -19.96 -3.97 -4.63
CA ILE A 135 -20.57 -4.75 -5.73
C ILE A 135 -19.56 -5.65 -6.46
N ASN A 136 -18.31 -5.60 -6.04
CA ASN A 136 -17.21 -6.43 -6.51
C ASN A 136 -16.13 -6.54 -5.43
N SER A 137 -15.18 -7.45 -5.61
CA SER A 137 -14.12 -7.74 -4.65
C SER A 137 -13.02 -6.68 -4.55
N ASN A 138 -12.97 -5.73 -5.50
CA ASN A 138 -11.99 -4.64 -5.55
C ASN A 138 -12.67 -3.31 -5.93
N PRO A 139 -13.55 -2.75 -5.06
CA PRO A 139 -14.21 -1.46 -5.28
C PRO A 139 -13.22 -0.31 -5.13
N ASP A 140 -13.67 0.93 -5.37
CA ASP A 140 -12.89 2.12 -4.99
C ASP A 140 -12.62 2.11 -3.48
N HIS A 141 -11.35 2.17 -3.09
CA HIS A 141 -10.90 2.19 -1.71
C HIS A 141 -9.51 2.85 -1.58
N VAL A 142 -9.14 3.18 -0.37
CA VAL A 142 -7.80 3.65 0.03
C VAL A 142 -7.29 2.86 1.24
N PHE A 143 -8.21 2.24 1.99
CA PHE A 143 -7.86 1.43 3.14
C PHE A 143 -7.88 -0.05 2.79
N GLU A 144 -6.79 -0.72 3.14
CA GLU A 144 -6.63 -2.16 2.97
C GLU A 144 -6.16 -2.82 4.26
N ILE A 145 -6.44 -4.13 4.39
CA ILE A 145 -5.69 -5.02 5.27
C ILE A 145 -4.85 -5.90 4.35
N HIS A 146 -3.63 -5.46 4.10
CA HIS A 146 -2.73 -6.08 3.12
C HIS A 146 -1.25 -6.01 3.58
N PRO A 147 -0.58 -7.15 3.74
CA PRO A 147 -1.11 -8.51 3.76
C PRO A 147 -1.86 -8.86 5.05
N ILE A 148 -2.76 -9.83 4.97
CA ILE A 148 -3.36 -10.46 6.13
C ILE A 148 -2.32 -11.35 6.83
N THR A 149 -2.36 -11.42 8.16
CA THR A 149 -1.56 -12.33 8.98
C THR A 149 -2.38 -13.43 9.63
N GLN A 150 -3.70 -13.22 9.75
CA GLN A 150 -4.65 -14.20 10.28
C GLN A 150 -6.01 -14.00 9.63
N PHE A 151 -6.62 -15.10 9.20
CA PHE A 151 -7.95 -15.15 8.61
C PHE A 151 -8.80 -16.20 9.35
N GLY A 152 -9.80 -15.75 10.10
CA GLY A 152 -10.50 -16.59 11.06
C GLY A 152 -9.53 -17.17 12.08
N ASN A 153 -9.46 -18.48 12.14
CA ASN A 153 -8.53 -19.20 13.03
C ASN A 153 -7.21 -19.62 12.32
N ASN A 154 -7.06 -19.29 11.03
CA ASN A 154 -5.90 -19.69 10.25
C ASN A 154 -4.83 -18.60 10.30
N SER A 155 -3.58 -18.98 10.58
CA SER A 155 -2.41 -18.14 10.36
C SER A 155 -2.09 -18.15 8.86
N VAL A 156 -1.72 -16.97 8.33
CA VAL A 156 -1.27 -16.81 6.94
C VAL A 156 0.10 -16.10 6.88
N VAL A 157 0.87 -16.16 7.96
CA VAL A 157 2.20 -15.53 8.05
C VAL A 157 3.25 -16.20 7.14
N ASP A 158 3.04 -17.44 6.75
CA ASP A 158 3.94 -18.18 5.84
C ASP A 158 3.88 -17.62 4.39
N SER A 159 2.90 -16.77 4.10
CA SER A 159 2.84 -16.02 2.83
C SER A 159 3.84 -14.86 2.75
N PHE A 160 4.43 -14.47 3.87
CA PHE A 160 5.44 -13.38 3.94
C PHE A 160 6.82 -13.86 3.47
N VAL A 161 6.89 -14.26 2.22
CA VAL A 161 8.10 -14.77 1.55
C VAL A 161 8.20 -14.18 0.14
N PRO A 162 9.40 -14.14 -0.46
CA PRO A 162 9.55 -13.69 -1.84
C PRO A 162 8.65 -14.48 -2.79
N ILE A 163 7.94 -13.78 -3.67
CA ILE A 163 7.01 -14.38 -4.63
C ILE A 163 7.71 -14.48 -5.97
N ALA A 164 8.07 -15.69 -6.37
CA ALA A 164 8.67 -15.95 -7.67
C ALA A 164 7.62 -15.89 -8.78
N ASN A 165 7.98 -15.33 -9.91
CA ASN A 165 7.20 -15.38 -11.13
C ASN A 165 7.95 -16.05 -12.27
N LYS A 166 7.27 -16.23 -13.41
CA LYS A 166 7.82 -16.94 -14.57
C LYS A 166 8.75 -16.09 -15.44
N THR A 167 8.71 -14.78 -15.30
CA THR A 167 9.35 -13.85 -16.25
C THR A 167 10.47 -13.02 -15.63
N THR A 168 10.35 -12.63 -14.37
CA THR A 168 11.26 -11.70 -13.70
C THR A 168 11.77 -12.21 -12.38
N HIS A 169 11.94 -13.49 -12.19
CA HIS A 169 12.43 -14.09 -10.96
C HIS A 169 11.58 -13.79 -9.71
N TYR A 170 11.27 -12.50 -9.45
CA TYR A 170 10.36 -12.03 -8.40
C TYR A 170 9.36 -11.00 -8.94
N THR A 171 8.25 -10.84 -8.23
CA THR A 171 7.13 -9.96 -8.67
C THR A 171 7.37 -8.48 -8.37
N ALA A 172 8.45 -8.13 -7.67
CA ALA A 172 8.74 -6.76 -7.24
C ALA A 172 9.36 -5.90 -8.34
N TYR A 173 9.16 -4.59 -8.24
CA TYR A 173 9.85 -3.59 -9.05
C TYR A 173 11.21 -3.25 -8.42
N PRO A 174 12.29 -3.02 -9.20
CA PRO A 174 13.55 -2.49 -8.68
C PRO A 174 13.35 -1.18 -7.93
N ALA A 175 14.12 -0.95 -6.87
CA ALA A 175 14.05 0.28 -6.07
C ALA A 175 14.23 1.53 -6.93
N ALA A 176 15.19 1.55 -7.84
CA ALA A 176 15.43 2.65 -8.78
C ALA A 176 14.21 2.99 -9.67
N THR A 177 13.26 2.07 -9.83
CA THR A 177 12.02 2.29 -10.56
C THR A 177 10.89 2.76 -9.64
N ALA A 178 10.69 2.11 -8.48
CA ALA A 178 9.54 2.32 -7.62
C ALA A 178 9.67 3.60 -6.76
N PHE A 179 10.81 3.80 -6.09
CA PHE A 179 10.97 4.92 -5.16
C PHE A 179 10.87 6.30 -5.78
N PRO A 180 11.40 6.59 -7.00
CA PRO A 180 11.14 7.87 -7.66
C PRO A 180 9.66 8.15 -7.91
N LYS A 181 8.84 7.11 -8.09
CA LYS A 181 7.37 7.25 -8.23
C LYS A 181 6.71 7.60 -6.90
N TYR A 182 7.14 6.96 -5.78
CA TYR A 182 6.66 7.32 -4.45
C TYR A 182 7.04 8.75 -4.07
N GLU A 183 8.30 9.15 -4.33
CA GLU A 183 8.79 10.51 -4.08
C GLU A 183 8.05 11.59 -4.90
N ALA A 184 7.57 11.24 -6.09
CA ALA A 184 6.84 12.15 -6.96
C ALA A 184 5.38 12.38 -6.55
N LEU A 185 4.80 11.54 -5.68
CA LEU A 185 3.41 11.68 -5.23
C LEU A 185 3.24 12.97 -4.44
N LYS A 186 2.29 13.81 -4.86
CA LYS A 186 1.94 15.05 -4.17
C LYS A 186 0.72 14.82 -3.28
N SER A 187 0.76 15.42 -2.10
CA SER A 187 -0.40 15.40 -1.20
C SER A 187 -0.71 16.78 -0.62
N THR A 188 -1.98 16.94 -0.24
CA THR A 188 -2.45 18.04 0.60
C THR A 188 -2.99 17.45 1.88
N ILE A 189 -2.39 17.81 3.01
CA ILE A 189 -2.81 17.39 4.35
C ILE A 189 -3.52 18.58 5.01
N LYS A 190 -4.78 18.38 5.45
CA LYS A 190 -5.55 19.41 6.15
C LYS A 190 -5.92 18.92 7.55
N ASN A 191 -5.71 19.80 8.54
CA ASN A 191 -6.13 19.57 9.92
C ASN A 191 -7.45 20.31 10.17
N ASN A 192 -8.50 19.54 10.44
CA ASN A 192 -9.84 20.05 10.77
C ASN A 192 -10.18 19.88 12.27
N GLY A 193 -9.15 19.77 13.14
CA GLY A 193 -9.31 19.56 14.59
C GLY A 193 -9.53 18.07 14.92
N SER A 194 -10.77 17.60 14.87
CA SER A 194 -11.09 16.20 15.17
C SER A 194 -10.79 15.23 14.01
N ALA A 195 -10.49 15.75 12.82
CA ALA A 195 -10.21 14.96 11.64
C ALA A 195 -9.02 15.51 10.86
N ILE A 196 -8.33 14.63 10.14
CA ILE A 196 -7.24 14.94 9.22
C ILE A 196 -7.64 14.44 7.84
N SER A 197 -7.61 15.32 6.83
CA SER A 197 -7.82 14.91 5.45
C SER A 197 -6.50 14.84 4.70
N ILE A 198 -6.38 13.81 3.87
CA ILE A 198 -5.23 13.58 2.99
C ILE A 198 -5.80 13.49 1.58
N THR A 199 -5.37 14.39 0.70
CA THR A 199 -5.68 14.33 -0.73
C THR A 199 -4.41 13.96 -1.47
N SER A 200 -4.46 12.95 -2.33
CA SER A 200 -3.33 12.55 -3.17
C SER A 200 -3.78 12.11 -4.55
N THR A 201 -2.87 12.18 -5.51
CA THR A 201 -3.06 11.56 -6.83
C THR A 201 -3.02 10.05 -6.70
N LYS A 202 -3.54 9.34 -7.71
CA LYS A 202 -3.45 7.88 -7.80
C LYS A 202 -1.99 7.44 -7.69
N ALA A 203 -1.74 6.44 -6.83
CA ALA A 203 -0.46 5.80 -6.61
C ALA A 203 -0.44 4.41 -7.28
N GLY A 204 0.75 3.83 -7.40
CA GLY A 204 0.95 2.48 -7.93
C GLY A 204 2.25 1.91 -7.41
N TYR A 205 2.79 0.87 -8.07
CA TYR A 205 4.04 0.20 -7.72
C TYR A 205 3.98 -0.48 -6.34
N ASN A 206 3.11 -1.49 -6.20
CA ASN A 206 2.85 -2.13 -4.91
C ASN A 206 4.08 -2.76 -4.31
N TYR A 207 4.82 -3.56 -5.06
CA TYR A 207 5.96 -4.31 -4.54
C TYR A 207 7.26 -3.73 -5.07
N ALA A 208 8.16 -3.36 -4.15
CA ALA A 208 9.52 -2.95 -4.46
C ALA A 208 10.52 -3.93 -3.82
N GLU A 209 11.57 -4.27 -4.58
CA GLU A 209 12.74 -5.00 -4.14
C GLU A 209 13.88 -4.03 -3.89
N PHE A 210 14.51 -4.09 -2.73
CA PHE A 210 15.55 -3.15 -2.32
C PHE A 210 16.41 -3.70 -1.18
N ILE A 211 17.56 -3.06 -0.97
CA ILE A 211 18.40 -3.30 0.19
C ILE A 211 18.16 -2.18 1.19
N ILE A 212 18.10 -2.51 2.47
CA ILE A 212 18.08 -1.54 3.56
C ILE A 212 19.38 -1.62 4.36
N GLU A 213 19.93 -0.45 4.73
CA GLU A 213 20.95 -0.29 5.78
C GLU A 213 20.27 0.30 7.01
N LEU A 214 20.29 -0.41 8.11
CA LEU A 214 19.66 0.04 9.35
C LEU A 214 20.39 1.26 9.90
N ALA A 215 19.69 2.37 10.08
CA ALA A 215 20.25 3.59 10.68
C ALA A 215 20.35 3.51 12.20
N ALA A 216 19.59 2.61 12.83
CA ALA A 216 19.56 2.35 14.27
C ALA A 216 19.04 0.94 14.55
N LYS A 217 19.19 0.48 15.80
CA LYS A 217 18.58 -0.75 16.27
C LYS A 217 17.05 -0.73 16.08
N PRO A 218 16.41 -1.85 15.67
CA PRO A 218 14.97 -1.95 15.56
C PRO A 218 14.24 -1.55 16.86
N THR A 219 13.20 -0.75 16.73
CA THR A 219 12.34 -0.34 17.85
C THR A 219 11.11 -1.25 17.91
N ALA A 220 10.97 -1.99 18.99
CA ALA A 220 9.81 -2.85 19.21
C ALA A 220 8.56 -2.01 19.47
N VAL A 221 7.44 -2.39 18.83
CA VAL A 221 6.09 -1.91 19.10
C VAL A 221 5.22 -3.10 19.50
N SER A 222 3.96 -2.87 19.86
CA SER A 222 3.09 -3.94 20.41
C SER A 222 2.93 -5.14 19.45
N ASP A 223 2.95 -4.89 18.15
CA ASP A 223 2.60 -5.86 17.11
C ASP A 223 3.67 -5.96 15.99
N GLY A 224 4.87 -5.43 16.22
CA GLY A 224 5.95 -5.46 15.23
C GLY A 224 7.21 -4.73 15.65
N PHE A 225 7.98 -4.33 14.65
CA PHE A 225 9.18 -3.51 14.80
C PHE A 225 9.15 -2.36 13.79
N LEU A 226 9.62 -1.21 14.22
CA LEU A 226 9.87 -0.04 13.38
C LEU A 226 11.37 0.15 13.23
N VAL A 227 11.83 0.29 11.99
CA VAL A 227 13.25 0.47 11.65
C VAL A 227 13.39 1.72 10.79
N LEU A 228 14.33 2.62 11.14
CA LEU A 228 14.75 3.68 10.23
C LEU A 228 15.93 3.16 9.41
N ALA A 229 15.87 3.28 8.11
CA ALA A 229 16.87 2.74 7.21
C ALA A 229 17.10 3.66 5.99
N LYS A 230 18.32 3.58 5.43
CA LYS A 230 18.60 3.97 4.06
C LYS A 230 18.10 2.89 3.12
N ILE A 231 17.85 3.25 1.86
CA ILE A 231 17.35 2.37 0.83
C ILE A 231 18.29 2.40 -0.35
N PHE A 232 18.68 1.22 -0.82
CA PHE A 232 19.56 1.06 -1.98
C PHE A 232 18.87 0.18 -3.02
N ASP A 233 19.25 0.35 -4.29
CA ASP A 233 18.88 -0.59 -5.34
C ASP A 233 19.76 -1.84 -5.25
N VAL A 234 19.20 -3.00 -5.55
CA VAL A 234 19.94 -4.28 -5.51
C VAL A 234 21.11 -4.30 -6.50
N SER A 235 21.01 -3.53 -7.58
CA SER A 235 22.07 -3.42 -8.59
C SER A 235 23.12 -2.36 -8.27
N ASP A 236 22.88 -1.49 -7.29
CA ASP A 236 23.77 -0.40 -6.90
C ASP A 236 23.60 -0.08 -5.40
N GLU A 237 24.54 -0.55 -4.59
CA GLU A 237 24.55 -0.32 -3.15
C GLU A 237 25.45 0.87 -2.72
N GLU A 238 26.04 1.59 -3.67
CA GLU A 238 26.94 2.70 -3.35
C GLU A 238 26.15 3.96 -2.98
N GLU A 239 25.04 4.23 -3.71
CA GLU A 239 24.25 5.44 -3.52
C GLU A 239 22.79 5.10 -3.14
N PRO A 240 22.25 5.69 -2.08
CA PRO A 240 20.87 5.47 -1.68
C PRO A 240 19.90 6.07 -2.71
N VAL A 241 18.87 5.30 -3.09
CA VAL A 241 17.84 5.72 -4.06
C VAL A 241 16.95 6.87 -3.57
N VAL A 242 16.95 7.12 -2.25
CA VAL A 242 16.30 8.28 -1.60
C VAL A 242 17.23 8.89 -0.58
N SER A 243 17.28 10.22 -0.53
CA SER A 243 18.20 10.96 0.36
C SER A 243 17.87 10.84 1.84
N ASP A 244 16.59 10.67 2.17
CA ASP A 244 16.11 10.64 3.54
C ASP A 244 15.94 9.21 4.04
N LEU A 245 16.12 9.00 5.34
CA LEU A 245 15.74 7.75 5.97
C LEU A 245 14.26 7.47 5.80
N ARG A 246 13.91 6.20 5.59
CA ARG A 246 12.52 5.75 5.56
C ARG A 246 12.25 4.79 6.71
N ARG A 247 11.04 4.88 7.24
CA ARG A 247 10.57 3.93 8.24
C ARG A 247 10.15 2.64 7.55
N MET A 248 10.69 1.51 8.02
CA MET A 248 10.31 0.16 7.67
C MET A 248 9.45 -0.43 8.78
N VAL A 249 8.43 -1.16 8.42
CA VAL A 249 7.49 -1.81 9.35
C VAL A 249 7.59 -3.31 9.16
N PHE A 250 8.00 -4.00 10.21
CA PHE A 250 8.08 -5.46 10.27
C PHE A 250 6.99 -5.99 11.19
N VAL A 251 6.21 -6.94 10.74
CA VAL A 251 5.10 -7.51 11.51
C VAL A 251 5.62 -8.63 12.40
N LYS A 252 5.30 -8.56 13.68
CA LYS A 252 5.73 -9.57 14.66
C LYS A 252 5.21 -10.97 14.29
N GLY A 253 6.09 -11.96 14.36
CA GLY A 253 5.77 -13.37 14.09
C GLY A 253 5.71 -13.72 12.61
N THR A 254 6.26 -12.88 11.74
CA THR A 254 6.47 -13.15 10.32
C THR A 254 7.94 -13.42 10.04
N PRO A 255 8.31 -14.19 8.99
CA PRO A 255 9.72 -14.42 8.61
C PRO A 255 10.55 -13.13 8.51
N PRO A 256 10.04 -12.01 7.92
CA PRO A 256 10.78 -10.75 7.94
C PRO A 256 11.11 -10.24 9.34
N SER A 257 10.20 -10.39 10.32
CA SER A 257 10.49 -9.93 11.69
C SER A 257 11.56 -10.77 12.37
N ASP A 258 11.64 -12.04 12.04
CA ASP A 258 12.63 -12.94 12.60
C ASP A 258 14.04 -12.66 12.05
N ALA A 259 14.13 -12.17 10.81
CA ALA A 259 15.37 -11.72 10.20
C ALA A 259 16.01 -10.49 10.88
N LEU A 260 15.24 -9.75 11.70
CA LEU A 260 15.79 -8.64 12.49
C LEU A 260 16.57 -9.07 13.73
N ASN A 261 16.54 -10.35 14.08
CA ASN A 261 17.18 -10.84 15.30
C ASN A 261 18.70 -10.63 15.27
N GLY A 262 19.20 -9.85 16.24
CA GLY A 262 20.61 -9.56 16.36
C GLY A 262 21.10 -8.37 15.53
N LEU A 263 20.28 -7.84 14.63
CA LEU A 263 20.66 -6.71 13.78
C LEU A 263 20.65 -5.37 14.51
N GLY A 264 21.52 -4.47 14.07
CA GLY A 264 21.68 -3.12 14.61
C GLY A 264 22.06 -2.13 13.53
N LYS A 265 22.56 -0.97 13.94
CA LYS A 265 22.99 0.09 13.02
C LYS A 265 24.09 -0.41 12.07
N GLY A 266 23.91 -0.16 10.78
CA GLY A 266 24.86 -0.50 9.72
C GLY A 266 24.67 -1.89 9.13
N ASP A 267 23.82 -2.74 9.75
CA ASP A 267 23.50 -4.03 9.16
C ASP A 267 22.55 -3.87 7.97
N HIS A 268 22.65 -4.78 7.01
CA HIS A 268 21.90 -4.77 5.77
C HIS A 268 20.91 -5.92 5.71
N LEU A 269 19.80 -5.69 4.99
CA LEU A 269 18.86 -6.75 4.60
C LEU A 269 18.39 -6.51 3.17
N HIS A 270 18.36 -7.56 2.38
CA HIS A 270 17.71 -7.59 1.08
C HIS A 270 16.22 -7.94 1.27
N VAL A 271 15.33 -7.02 0.90
CA VAL A 271 13.92 -7.11 1.25
C VAL A 271 12.98 -6.81 0.08
N MET A 272 11.76 -7.31 0.20
CA MET A 272 10.61 -6.87 -0.59
C MET A 272 9.61 -6.17 0.32
N GLY A 273 9.13 -5.02 -0.11
CA GLY A 273 8.19 -4.23 0.67
C GLY A 273 7.11 -3.57 -0.17
N ILE A 274 6.02 -3.19 0.49
CA ILE A 274 4.92 -2.42 -0.07
C ILE A 274 4.78 -1.07 0.64
N PRO A 275 4.43 0.01 -0.06
CA PRO A 275 4.27 1.32 0.56
C PRO A 275 2.93 1.45 1.28
N ARG A 276 2.92 2.20 2.38
CA ARG A 276 1.73 2.75 3.01
C ARG A 276 1.95 4.19 3.47
N VAL A 277 0.86 4.93 3.66
CA VAL A 277 0.94 6.29 4.22
C VAL A 277 1.53 6.26 5.63
N ASN A 278 2.55 7.08 5.88
CA ASN A 278 3.16 7.24 7.19
C ASN A 278 2.31 8.20 8.06
N LEU A 279 1.48 7.62 8.93
CA LEU A 279 0.58 8.41 9.79
C LEU A 279 1.33 9.27 10.82
N THR A 280 2.56 8.93 11.20
CA THR A 280 3.37 9.78 12.08
C THR A 280 3.76 11.09 11.40
N GLU A 281 4.21 11.02 10.14
CA GLU A 281 4.53 12.21 9.34
C GLU A 281 3.26 13.00 8.98
N VAL A 282 2.15 12.32 8.65
CA VAL A 282 0.85 12.97 8.43
C VAL A 282 0.43 13.77 9.66
N LEU A 283 0.56 13.20 10.86
CA LEU A 283 0.23 13.89 12.10
C LEU A 283 1.16 15.07 12.38
N ALA A 284 2.45 14.93 12.07
CA ALA A 284 3.42 16.02 12.18
C ALA A 284 3.07 17.18 11.24
N ALA A 285 2.77 16.88 9.97
CA ALA A 285 2.31 17.88 9.00
C ALA A 285 1.01 18.56 9.43
N ALA A 286 0.03 17.78 9.92
CA ALA A 286 -1.23 18.32 10.43
C ALA A 286 -1.07 19.24 11.66
N LYS A 287 -0.03 19.03 12.47
CA LYS A 287 0.32 19.91 13.60
C LYS A 287 1.09 21.16 13.15
N ALA A 288 1.85 21.08 12.07
CA ALA A 288 2.64 22.21 11.55
C ALA A 288 1.76 23.31 10.91
N GLY A 289 0.57 23.00 10.43
CA GLY A 289 -0.32 23.98 9.85
C GLY A 289 -1.70 23.44 9.49
N LYS A 290 -2.67 24.37 9.26
CA LYS A 290 -4.05 23.99 8.90
C LYS A 290 -4.12 23.28 7.54
N THR A 291 -3.24 23.64 6.61
CA THR A 291 -3.12 23.02 5.28
C THR A 291 -1.65 22.98 4.91
N VAL A 292 -1.15 21.79 4.59
CA VAL A 292 0.24 21.55 4.20
C VAL A 292 0.25 20.80 2.87
N ASN A 293 0.92 21.38 1.87
CA ASN A 293 1.22 20.70 0.62
C ASN A 293 2.62 20.10 0.72
N THR A 294 2.72 18.81 0.48
CA THR A 294 3.97 18.06 0.63
C THR A 294 3.99 16.86 -0.31
N ARG A 295 5.11 16.17 -0.40
CA ARG A 295 5.14 14.80 -0.86
C ARG A 295 4.17 13.95 -0.02
N LEU A 296 3.53 12.92 -0.60
CA LEU A 296 2.75 11.97 0.19
C LEU A 296 3.69 11.28 1.19
N PRO A 297 3.51 11.49 2.50
CA PRO A 297 4.32 10.80 3.50
C PRO A 297 4.09 9.29 3.41
N TYR A 298 5.17 8.51 3.28
CA TYR A 298 5.06 7.06 3.20
C TYR A 298 6.15 6.34 4.01
N GLU A 299 5.86 5.09 4.32
CA GLU A 299 6.76 4.12 4.91
C GLU A 299 6.59 2.78 4.19
N MET A 300 7.53 1.85 4.39
CA MET A 300 7.48 0.54 3.73
C MET A 300 7.09 -0.55 4.73
N ILE A 301 6.12 -1.37 4.38
CA ILE A 301 5.81 -2.61 5.05
C ILE A 301 6.71 -3.70 4.44
N ILE A 302 7.50 -4.38 5.25
CA ILE A 302 8.36 -5.45 4.76
C ILE A 302 7.58 -6.76 4.76
N VAL A 303 7.42 -7.32 3.56
CA VAL A 303 6.63 -8.53 3.31
C VAL A 303 7.48 -9.76 3.02
N ALA A 304 8.76 -9.55 2.67
CA ALA A 304 9.71 -10.66 2.50
C ALA A 304 11.15 -10.20 2.77
N VAL A 305 11.99 -11.16 3.14
CA VAL A 305 13.46 -11.04 3.15
C VAL A 305 14.00 -12.10 2.19
N PHE A 306 14.90 -11.68 1.31
CA PHE A 306 15.56 -12.61 0.38
C PHE A 306 16.68 -13.36 1.11
N PRO A 307 16.87 -14.65 0.83
CA PRO A 307 18.02 -15.39 1.38
C PRO A 307 19.32 -14.80 0.80
N GLU A 308 20.36 -14.77 1.61
CA GLU A 308 21.74 -14.45 1.19
C GLU A 308 22.29 -15.45 0.19
#